data_f4ceedafd55c28ae90797bbbffd87308
#
_entry.id   f4ceedafd55c28ae90797bbbffd87308
#
_cell.length_a   1.000
_cell.length_b   1.000
_cell.length_c   1.000
_cell.angle_alpha   90.00
_cell.angle_beta   90.00
_cell.angle_gamma   90.00
#
_symmetry.space_group_name_H-M   'P 1'
#
loop_
_entity.id
_entity.type
_entity.pdbx_description
1 polymer ?
#
loop_
_entity_poly.entity_id
_entity_poly.type
_entity_poly.pdbx_seq_one_letter_code
_entity_poly.pdbx_strand_id
1 'polypeptide(L)'
;MKIKVCGLKQPGNISAVAALAPDYMGFICYGASPRYIDGLAASELAAVPASVIKTGVFVNETAENICSLIQQYGFNAVQLHGNETPEFCAQFKGKVIVLKAFGVDETFHFEQLKHYANHVDYFLFDTKTDLHGG
;
A
#
# COMPACT_ATOMS: atom_id res chain seq x y z
N MET A 1 18.00 4.92 5.80
CA MET A 1 17.04 5.11 4.69
C MET A 1 16.32 3.80 4.45
N LYS A 2 14.99 3.87 4.19
CA LYS A 2 14.19 2.71 3.86
C LYS A 2 13.78 2.76 2.38
N ILE A 3 13.72 1.60 1.75
CA ILE A 3 13.38 1.48 0.34
C ILE A 3 12.10 0.67 0.19
N LYS A 4 11.16 1.19 -0.61
CA LYS A 4 9.93 0.50 -1.00
C LYS A 4 9.89 0.35 -2.51
N VAL A 5 9.70 -0.88 -2.98
CA VAL A 5 9.46 -1.17 -4.40
C VAL A 5 8.00 -1.54 -4.57
N CYS A 6 7.29 -0.83 -5.43
CA CYS A 6 5.85 -0.95 -5.57
C CYS A 6 5.43 -1.35 -6.99
N GLY A 7 4.25 -1.97 -7.09
CA GLY A 7 3.65 -2.33 -8.36
C GLY A 7 4.11 -3.67 -8.93
N LEU A 8 4.58 -4.54 -8.08
CA LEU A 8 5.02 -5.89 -8.46
C LEU A 8 3.81 -6.79 -8.69
N LYS A 9 3.79 -7.53 -9.80
CA LYS A 9 2.73 -8.48 -10.09
C LYS A 9 3.20 -9.75 -10.79
N GLN A 10 4.36 -9.72 -11.42
CA GLN A 10 4.92 -10.90 -12.10
C GLN A 10 5.72 -11.73 -11.10
N PRO A 11 5.45 -13.07 -10.98
CA PRO A 11 6.15 -13.91 -10.00
C PRO A 11 7.67 -13.83 -10.09
N GLY A 12 8.22 -13.82 -11.30
CA GLY A 12 9.67 -13.70 -11.51
C GLY A 12 10.24 -12.39 -10.97
N ASN A 13 9.53 -11.28 -11.16
CA ASN A 13 9.92 -9.98 -10.63
C ASN A 13 9.80 -9.93 -9.12
N ILE A 14 8.76 -10.53 -8.57
CA ILE A 14 8.58 -10.62 -7.11
C ILE A 14 9.76 -11.33 -6.47
N SER A 15 10.16 -12.49 -7.02
CA SER A 15 11.29 -13.25 -6.53
C SER A 15 12.61 -12.49 -6.65
N ALA A 16 12.83 -11.84 -7.80
CA ALA A 16 14.06 -11.08 -8.04
C ALA A 16 14.20 -9.88 -7.10
N VAL A 17 13.12 -9.14 -6.88
CA VAL A 17 13.12 -7.98 -5.98
C VAL A 17 13.23 -8.44 -4.52
N ALA A 18 12.54 -9.53 -4.14
CA ALA A 18 12.64 -10.08 -2.80
C ALA A 18 14.08 -10.48 -2.45
N ALA A 19 14.83 -11.00 -3.43
CA ALA A 19 16.24 -11.36 -3.25
C ALA A 19 17.13 -10.16 -2.92
N LEU A 20 16.73 -8.95 -3.33
CA LEU A 20 17.43 -7.71 -3.00
C LEU A 20 17.10 -7.18 -1.60
N ALA A 21 16.14 -7.81 -0.93
CA ALA A 21 15.71 -7.49 0.43
C ALA A 21 15.39 -6.00 0.67
N PRO A 22 14.48 -5.39 -0.10
CA PRO A 22 14.04 -4.04 0.21
C PRO A 22 13.30 -4.03 1.55
N ASP A 23 13.09 -2.87 2.14
CA ASP A 23 12.33 -2.79 3.40
C ASP A 23 10.84 -3.09 3.17
N TYR A 24 10.29 -2.62 2.05
CA TYR A 24 8.87 -2.79 1.69
C TYR A 24 8.73 -3.26 0.25
N MET A 25 7.78 -4.14 0.01
CA MET A 25 7.33 -4.50 -1.33
C MET A 25 5.83 -4.23 -1.43
N GLY A 26 5.42 -3.47 -2.45
CA GLY A 26 4.04 -3.04 -2.64
C GLY A 26 3.35 -3.79 -3.79
N PHE A 27 2.10 -4.13 -3.55
CA PHE A 27 1.24 -4.88 -4.47
C PHE A 27 -0.06 -4.12 -4.66
N ILE A 28 -0.36 -3.74 -5.91
CA ILE A 28 -1.52 -2.91 -6.22
C ILE A 28 -2.80 -3.74 -6.17
N CYS A 29 -3.70 -3.39 -5.26
CA CYS A 29 -5.01 -4.02 -5.11
C CYS A 29 -6.13 -3.09 -5.61
N TYR A 30 -5.86 -2.36 -6.69
CA TYR A 30 -6.78 -1.42 -7.32
C TYR A 30 -7.01 -1.84 -8.77
N GLY A 31 -8.23 -2.25 -9.08
CA GLY A 31 -8.57 -2.88 -10.36
C GLY A 31 -8.36 -2.00 -11.60
N ALA A 32 -8.40 -0.66 -11.45
CA ALA A 32 -8.14 0.26 -12.56
C ALA A 32 -6.65 0.44 -12.87
N SER A 33 -5.76 -0.04 -12.03
CA SER A 33 -4.32 0.05 -12.27
C SER A 33 -3.85 -1.04 -13.23
N PRO A 34 -2.95 -0.73 -14.20
CA PRO A 34 -2.35 -1.75 -15.05
C PRO A 34 -1.44 -2.72 -14.27
N ARG A 35 -1.06 -2.36 -13.04
CA ARG A 35 -0.24 -3.19 -12.15
C ARG A 35 -1.06 -3.93 -11.09
N TYR A 36 -2.37 -4.02 -11.30
CA TYR A 36 -3.27 -4.75 -10.40
C TYR A 36 -2.89 -6.23 -10.32
N ILE A 37 -2.82 -6.78 -9.11
CA ILE A 37 -2.36 -8.16 -8.86
C ILE A 37 -3.45 -9.22 -9.11
N ASP A 38 -4.43 -8.93 -9.93
CA ASP A 38 -5.52 -9.85 -10.21
C ASP A 38 -4.99 -11.25 -10.60
N GLY A 39 -5.54 -12.26 -9.96
CA GLY A 39 -5.15 -13.65 -10.22
C GLY A 39 -3.81 -14.08 -9.65
N LEU A 40 -3.08 -13.20 -8.95
CA LEU A 40 -1.83 -13.59 -8.29
C LEU A 40 -2.11 -14.56 -7.15
N ALA A 41 -1.44 -15.72 -7.16
CA ALA A 41 -1.60 -16.71 -6.09
C ALA A 41 -0.96 -16.22 -4.80
N ALA A 42 -1.64 -16.47 -3.66
CA ALA A 42 -1.11 -16.11 -2.34
C ALA A 42 0.26 -16.76 -2.07
N SER A 43 0.51 -17.95 -2.61
CA SER A 43 1.78 -18.66 -2.48
C SER A 43 2.97 -17.88 -3.05
N GLU A 44 2.75 -17.04 -4.05
CA GLU A 44 3.82 -16.20 -4.63
C GLU A 44 4.33 -15.18 -3.62
N LEU A 45 3.43 -14.65 -2.77
CA LEU A 45 3.80 -13.71 -1.73
C LEU A 45 4.32 -14.42 -0.47
N ALA A 46 3.90 -15.64 -0.22
CA ALA A 46 4.37 -16.42 0.92
C ALA A 46 5.88 -16.70 0.86
N ALA A 47 6.45 -16.70 -0.34
CA ALA A 47 7.89 -16.90 -0.55
C ALA A 47 8.72 -15.65 -0.25
N VAL A 48 8.09 -14.48 -0.08
CA VAL A 48 8.80 -13.25 0.27
C VAL A 48 9.30 -13.36 1.72
N PRO A 49 10.60 -13.07 1.98
CA PRO A 49 11.15 -13.18 3.33
C PRO A 49 10.38 -12.34 4.35
N ALA A 50 10.27 -12.84 5.58
CA ALA A 50 9.56 -12.16 6.67
C ALA A 50 10.17 -10.80 7.03
N SER A 51 11.44 -10.58 6.68
CA SER A 51 12.14 -9.30 6.88
C SER A 51 11.63 -8.19 5.95
N VAL A 52 10.95 -8.56 4.86
CA VAL A 52 10.38 -7.61 3.89
C VAL A 52 8.92 -7.38 4.24
N ILE A 53 8.53 -6.10 4.39
CA ILE A 53 7.15 -5.74 4.71
C ILE A 53 6.32 -5.77 3.43
N LYS A 54 5.37 -6.69 3.36
CA LYS A 54 4.44 -6.82 2.23
C LYS A 54 3.30 -5.82 2.42
N THR A 55 3.11 -4.95 1.45
CA THR A 55 2.16 -3.84 1.51
C THR A 55 1.11 -3.97 0.42
N GLY A 56 -0.15 -4.05 0.81
CA GLY A 56 -1.27 -3.93 -0.12
C GLY A 56 -1.58 -2.45 -0.37
N VAL A 57 -1.72 -2.06 -1.64
CA VAL A 57 -2.05 -0.68 -2.03
C VAL A 57 -3.49 -0.63 -2.50
N PHE A 58 -4.28 0.22 -1.85
CA PHE A 58 -5.73 0.32 -2.06
C PHE A 58 -6.12 1.75 -2.41
N VAL A 59 -7.17 1.88 -3.21
CA VAL A 59 -7.78 3.17 -3.57
C VAL A 59 -9.29 3.06 -3.33
N ASN A 60 -9.77 3.76 -2.30
CA ASN A 60 -11.19 3.83 -1.95
C ASN A 60 -11.88 2.46 -1.82
N GLU A 61 -11.16 1.47 -1.30
CA GLU A 61 -11.67 0.12 -1.10
C GLU A 61 -12.45 0.02 0.21
N THR A 62 -13.34 -0.97 0.32
CA THR A 62 -14.06 -1.22 1.56
C THR A 62 -13.15 -1.84 2.61
N ALA A 63 -13.44 -1.59 3.89
CA ALA A 63 -12.67 -2.18 4.98
C ALA A 63 -12.76 -3.71 4.97
N GLU A 64 -13.91 -4.28 4.61
CA GLU A 64 -14.10 -5.73 4.49
C GLU A 64 -13.15 -6.34 3.47
N ASN A 65 -13.08 -5.77 2.28
CA ASN A 65 -12.21 -6.28 1.22
C ASN A 65 -10.74 -6.12 1.58
N ILE A 66 -10.37 -5.00 2.21
CA ILE A 66 -9.00 -4.79 2.68
C ILE A 66 -8.63 -5.88 3.68
N CYS A 67 -9.47 -6.14 4.68
CA CYS A 67 -9.22 -7.18 5.68
C CYS A 67 -9.12 -8.57 5.05
N SER A 68 -9.98 -8.88 4.08
CA SER A 68 -9.92 -10.13 3.32
C SER A 68 -8.59 -10.32 2.61
N LEU A 69 -8.12 -9.28 1.95
CA LEU A 69 -6.87 -9.32 1.18
C LEU A 69 -5.64 -9.35 2.09
N ILE A 70 -5.70 -8.69 3.25
CA ILE A 70 -4.66 -8.82 4.29
C ILE A 70 -4.50 -10.28 4.69
N GLN A 71 -5.60 -10.97 4.93
CA GLN A 71 -5.57 -12.38 5.31
C GLN A 71 -5.10 -13.28 4.17
N GLN A 72 -5.61 -13.04 2.97
CA GLN A 72 -5.29 -13.84 1.79
C GLN A 72 -3.81 -13.79 1.43
N TYR A 73 -3.23 -12.58 1.39
CA TYR A 73 -1.86 -12.37 0.94
C TYR A 73 -0.84 -12.20 2.07
N GLY A 74 -1.30 -12.11 3.31
CA GLY A 74 -0.41 -11.92 4.45
C GLY A 74 0.25 -10.55 4.48
N PHE A 75 -0.49 -9.49 4.09
CA PHE A 75 0.05 -8.13 4.13
C PHE A 75 0.34 -7.69 5.56
N ASN A 76 1.52 -7.09 5.74
CA ASN A 76 1.96 -6.53 7.02
C ASN A 76 1.68 -5.02 7.09
N ALA A 77 1.39 -4.42 5.94
CA ALA A 77 1.09 -3.00 5.81
C ALA A 77 0.01 -2.77 4.76
N VAL A 78 -0.71 -1.67 4.91
CA VAL A 78 -1.63 -1.17 3.89
C VAL A 78 -1.25 0.25 3.52
N GLN A 79 -1.30 0.56 2.22
CA GLN A 79 -1.15 1.91 1.70
C GLN A 79 -2.50 2.35 1.16
N LEU A 80 -3.04 3.42 1.73
CA LEU A 80 -4.33 3.98 1.36
C LEU A 80 -4.08 5.20 0.47
N HIS A 81 -4.38 5.08 -0.80
CA HIS A 81 -3.96 6.03 -1.84
C HIS A 81 -5.15 6.74 -2.51
N GLY A 82 -6.32 6.66 -1.91
CA GLY A 82 -7.53 7.34 -2.38
C GLY A 82 -7.94 8.49 -1.46
N ASN A 83 -9.24 8.64 -1.29
CA ASN A 83 -9.84 9.70 -0.47
C ASN A 83 -10.24 9.20 0.93
N GLU A 84 -9.54 8.20 1.44
CA GLU A 84 -9.85 7.62 2.74
C GLU A 84 -9.74 8.67 3.84
N THR A 85 -10.74 8.68 4.74
CA THR A 85 -10.79 9.61 5.87
C THR A 85 -9.83 9.19 6.98
N PRO A 86 -9.47 10.10 7.92
CA PRO A 86 -8.68 9.71 9.09
C PRO A 86 -9.32 8.57 9.89
N GLU A 87 -10.64 8.62 10.05
CA GLU A 87 -11.40 7.59 10.79
C GLU A 87 -11.32 6.23 10.09
N PHE A 88 -11.38 6.22 8.75
CA PHE A 88 -11.20 5.00 7.99
C PHE A 88 -9.80 4.40 8.19
N CYS A 89 -8.78 5.24 8.11
CA CYS A 89 -7.39 4.81 8.33
C CYS A 89 -7.19 4.22 9.73
N ALA A 90 -7.82 4.83 10.73
CA ALA A 90 -7.71 4.41 12.14
C ALA A 90 -8.15 2.97 12.37
N GLN A 91 -9.04 2.43 11.55
CA GLN A 91 -9.50 1.05 11.69
C GLN A 91 -8.37 0.02 11.58
N PHE A 92 -7.32 0.36 10.85
CA PHE A 92 -6.20 -0.56 10.58
C PHE A 92 -5.00 -0.30 11.49
N LYS A 93 -4.92 0.87 12.12
CA LYS A 93 -3.78 1.22 12.98
C LYS A 93 -3.69 0.28 14.17
N GLY A 94 -2.48 -0.21 14.41
CA GLY A 94 -2.22 -1.20 15.47
C GLY A 94 -2.43 -2.64 15.04
N LYS A 95 -3.11 -2.88 13.91
CA LYS A 95 -3.30 -4.22 13.33
C LYS A 95 -2.26 -4.50 12.25
N VAL A 96 -2.04 -3.53 11.40
CA VAL A 96 -1.01 -3.52 10.36
C VAL A 96 -0.40 -2.12 10.33
N ILE A 97 0.73 -1.98 9.65
CA ILE A 97 1.32 -0.66 9.40
C ILE A 97 0.43 0.08 8.41
N VAL A 98 0.07 1.32 8.71
CA VAL A 98 -0.79 2.14 7.86
C VAL A 98 0.01 3.28 7.23
N LEU A 99 0.05 3.28 5.89
CA LEU A 99 0.65 4.36 5.12
C LEU A 99 -0.49 5.11 4.41
N LYS A 100 -0.57 6.43 4.62
CA LYS A 100 -1.54 7.26 3.89
C LYS A 100 -0.79 8.04 2.82
N ALA A 101 -1.19 7.84 1.58
CA ALA A 101 -0.60 8.50 0.43
C ALA A 101 -1.45 9.71 -0.01
N PHE A 102 -0.76 10.77 -0.40
CA PHE A 102 -1.37 12.00 -0.90
C PHE A 102 -0.74 12.38 -2.24
N GLY A 103 -1.59 12.70 -3.21
CA GLY A 103 -1.14 13.38 -4.42
C GLY A 103 -0.93 14.86 -4.12
N VAL A 104 0.28 15.36 -4.34
CA VAL A 104 0.66 16.73 -3.99
C VAL A 104 0.85 17.55 -5.24
N ASP A 105 0.25 18.74 -5.25
CA ASP A 105 0.48 19.81 -6.23
C ASP A 105 0.54 21.15 -5.50
N GLU A 106 0.57 22.25 -6.24
CA GLU A 106 0.61 23.62 -5.68
C GLU A 106 -0.57 23.94 -4.78
N THR A 107 -1.70 23.24 -4.95
CA THR A 107 -2.93 23.47 -4.18
C THR A 107 -3.05 22.59 -2.94
N PHE A 108 -2.07 21.73 -2.67
CA PHE A 108 -2.11 20.81 -1.54
C PHE A 108 -2.01 21.59 -0.21
N HIS A 109 -2.93 21.28 0.69
CA HIS A 109 -2.96 21.89 2.02
C HIS A 109 -2.34 20.95 3.06
N PHE A 110 -1.10 21.26 3.46
CA PHE A 110 -0.38 20.45 4.46
C PHE A 110 -1.04 20.44 5.83
N GLU A 111 -1.92 21.42 6.11
CA GLU A 111 -2.69 21.46 7.36
C GLU A 111 -3.56 20.22 7.57
N GLN A 112 -4.03 19.58 6.49
CA GLN A 112 -4.87 18.38 6.58
C GLN A 112 -4.14 17.20 7.19
N LEU A 113 -2.80 17.18 7.14
CA LEU A 113 -1.99 16.09 7.73
C LEU A 113 -2.21 15.95 9.23
N LYS A 114 -2.54 17.04 9.91
CA LYS A 114 -2.82 17.03 11.35
C LYS A 114 -3.97 16.09 11.72
N HIS A 115 -4.96 15.96 10.82
CA HIS A 115 -6.11 15.09 11.05
C HIS A 115 -5.75 13.60 10.94
N TYR A 116 -4.70 13.29 10.18
CA TYR A 116 -4.25 11.92 9.96
C TYR A 116 -3.13 11.48 10.91
N ALA A 117 -2.41 12.42 11.51
CA ALA A 117 -1.14 12.13 12.21
C ALA A 117 -1.25 11.04 13.28
N ASN A 118 -2.37 10.98 14.02
CA ASN A 118 -2.60 9.99 15.06
C ASN A 118 -3.26 8.70 14.57
N HIS A 119 -3.62 8.64 13.28
CA HIS A 119 -4.40 7.56 12.70
C HIS A 119 -3.61 6.72 11.69
N VAL A 120 -2.40 7.14 11.35
CA VAL A 120 -1.53 6.45 10.41
C VAL A 120 -0.11 6.35 10.98
N ASP A 121 0.70 5.47 10.40
CA ASP A 121 2.10 5.31 10.81
C ASP A 121 3.05 6.15 9.95
N TYR A 122 2.72 6.31 8.66
CA TYR A 122 3.54 7.05 7.70
C TYR A 122 2.68 7.83 6.72
N PHE A 123 3.23 8.95 6.25
CA PHE A 123 2.72 9.66 5.08
C PHE A 123 3.58 9.34 3.86
N LEU A 124 2.93 9.21 2.70
CA LEU A 124 3.60 9.15 1.41
C LEU A 124 3.13 10.32 0.57
N PHE A 125 4.06 10.96 -0.12
CA PHE A 125 3.75 12.08 -1.01
C PHE A 125 4.14 11.71 -2.44
N ASP A 126 3.22 11.93 -3.36
CA ASP A 126 3.38 11.64 -4.76
C ASP A 126 2.94 12.85 -5.57
N THR A 127 3.45 12.99 -6.78
CA THR A 127 2.97 14.02 -7.69
C THR A 127 1.50 13.75 -8.03
N LYS A 128 0.65 14.77 -7.89
CA LYS A 128 -0.76 14.63 -8.24
C LYS A 128 -0.90 14.35 -9.73
N THR A 129 -1.62 13.29 -10.05
CA THR A 129 -1.88 12.87 -11.42
C THR A 129 -3.30 12.33 -11.49
N ASP A 130 -3.87 12.31 -12.69
CA ASP A 130 -5.20 11.76 -12.94
C ASP A 130 -5.19 10.22 -12.86
N LEU A 131 -4.00 9.61 -12.85
CA LEU A 131 -3.81 8.16 -12.77
C LEU A 131 -3.28 7.79 -11.39
N HIS A 132 -4.06 7.03 -10.63
CA HIS A 132 -3.63 6.49 -9.34
C HIS A 132 -2.59 5.40 -9.53
N GLY A 133 -1.55 5.45 -8.72
CA GLY A 133 -0.50 4.43 -8.72
C GLY A 133 0.57 4.61 -9.80
N GLY A 134 0.59 5.77 -10.39
CA GLY A 134 1.67 6.16 -11.32
C GLY A 134 1.59 5.55 -12.68
#